data_5cd12fcc279fcebd09b04c7474804c25
#
_entry.id   5cd12fcc279fcebd09b04c7474804c25
#
_cell.length_a   1.000
_cell.length_b   1.000
_cell.length_c   1.000
_cell.angle_alpha   90.00
_cell.angle_beta   90.00
_cell.angle_gamma   90.00
#
_symmetry.space_group_name_H-M   'P 1'
#
loop_
_entity.id
_entity.type
_entity.pdbx_description
1 polymer ?
#
loop_
_entity_poly.entity_id
_entity_poly.type
_entity_poly.pdbx_seq_one_letter_code
_entity_poly.pdbx_strand_id
1 'polypeptide(L)'
;MRQVDLAKTVAIVCVVLIHVSSGPLLWESPDTARWMQSLFWGSVSRFAVPLFFLCSGALLLDEDRELTVRHIWTRSIPHLLTALFFWAAAYVIAPFVYRWNFDRNAIGKGLLDVLLWRHEQHLYFLHIMLLVYAALPLTRAFLHRLDEKTRAYALCFWCVTGCVLPALKSLGLFFAGGIPAQWPLSMTWSAIGCTALGWALRKKPLRVKTSIAVILLGFAVCYGGTAALSLQKGELSSQLLEGLSPGPLLMAAGVFCLCGEIAPKLPKLLQKGAEAGGKASFGIYLAHEFVLSAFRVFGVTTWFAPPLVSIPALAAVCLLSTFAGVFVLSKIPVVKKWLI
;
A
#
# COMPACT_ATOMS: atom_id res chain seq x y z
N MET A 1 -3.10 19.80 -2.30
CA MET A 1 -3.39 18.75 -3.30
C MET A 1 -2.12 18.23 -3.98
N ARG A 2 -1.25 19.05 -4.57
CA ARG A 2 -0.05 18.60 -5.32
C ARG A 2 0.85 17.59 -4.57
N GLN A 3 1.09 17.77 -3.26
CA GLN A 3 1.84 16.82 -2.43
C GLN A 3 1.21 15.43 -2.46
N VAL A 4 -0.10 15.35 -2.23
CA VAL A 4 -0.82 14.07 -2.15
C VAL A 4 -0.92 13.40 -3.51
N ASP A 5 -1.08 14.18 -4.59
CA ASP A 5 -1.11 13.63 -5.95
C ASP A 5 0.25 13.00 -6.31
N LEU A 6 1.36 13.69 -6.01
CA LEU A 6 2.70 13.14 -6.21
C LEU A 6 2.93 11.90 -5.34
N ALA A 7 2.57 11.97 -4.05
CA ALA A 7 2.74 10.84 -3.13
C ALA A 7 1.93 9.61 -3.58
N LYS A 8 0.68 9.77 -4.01
CA LYS A 8 -0.14 8.68 -4.55
C LYS A 8 0.44 8.10 -5.84
N THR A 9 0.99 8.96 -6.72
CA THR A 9 1.65 8.49 -7.95
C THR A 9 2.89 7.67 -7.63
N VAL A 10 3.72 8.13 -6.69
CA VAL A 10 4.89 7.36 -6.23
C VAL A 10 4.43 6.05 -5.58
N ALA A 11 3.40 6.09 -4.73
CA ALA A 11 2.89 4.91 -4.05
C ALA A 11 2.38 3.85 -5.04
N ILE A 12 1.61 4.24 -6.08
CA ILE A 12 1.08 3.24 -7.02
C ILE A 12 2.16 2.62 -7.90
N VAL A 13 3.19 3.37 -8.29
CA VAL A 13 4.38 2.83 -8.96
C VAL A 13 5.06 1.79 -8.07
N CYS A 14 5.23 2.10 -6.78
CA CYS A 14 5.84 1.20 -5.82
C CYS A 14 4.97 -0.04 -5.54
N VAL A 15 3.63 0.06 -5.55
CA VAL A 15 2.75 -1.14 -5.45
C VAL A 15 3.03 -2.11 -6.58
N VAL A 16 3.10 -1.64 -7.82
CA VAL A 16 3.39 -2.52 -8.96
C VAL A 16 4.80 -3.13 -8.85
N LEU A 17 5.80 -2.36 -8.40
CA LEU A 17 7.15 -2.87 -8.13
C LEU A 17 7.17 -3.97 -7.07
N ILE A 18 6.39 -3.82 -5.97
CA ILE A 18 6.24 -4.86 -4.94
C ILE A 18 5.75 -6.17 -5.56
N HIS A 19 4.69 -6.11 -6.36
CA HIS A 19 4.09 -7.32 -6.94
C HIS A 19 4.98 -7.98 -7.99
N VAL A 20 5.69 -7.21 -8.81
CA VAL A 20 6.65 -7.75 -9.78
C VAL A 20 7.88 -8.35 -9.09
N SER A 21 8.38 -7.72 -8.01
CA SER A 21 9.55 -8.23 -7.27
C SER A 21 9.25 -9.46 -6.41
N SER A 22 7.98 -9.71 -6.05
CA SER A 22 7.59 -10.80 -5.18
C SER A 22 7.84 -12.19 -5.80
N GLY A 23 7.72 -12.33 -7.11
CA GLY A 23 7.96 -13.60 -7.79
C GLY A 23 9.36 -14.17 -7.50
N PRO A 24 10.44 -13.49 -7.92
CA PRO A 24 11.79 -13.95 -7.63
C PRO A 24 12.10 -14.10 -6.12
N LEU A 25 11.52 -13.25 -5.26
CA LEU A 25 11.70 -13.37 -3.82
C LEU A 25 11.13 -14.67 -3.23
N LEU A 26 10.07 -15.21 -3.84
CA LEU A 26 9.42 -16.45 -3.38
C LEU A 26 10.06 -17.72 -3.95
N TRP A 27 10.71 -17.63 -5.13
CA TRP A 27 11.20 -18.79 -5.86
C TRP A 27 12.71 -18.96 -5.88
N GLU A 28 13.46 -17.87 -5.60
CA GLU A 28 14.92 -17.88 -5.58
C GLU A 28 15.43 -18.06 -4.15
N SER A 29 16.61 -18.67 -4.01
CA SER A 29 17.28 -18.80 -2.71
C SER A 29 17.91 -17.46 -2.27
N PRO A 30 17.87 -17.14 -0.96
CA PRO A 30 18.38 -15.86 -0.41
C PRO A 30 19.87 -15.58 -0.66
N ASP A 31 20.68 -16.61 -0.92
CA ASP A 31 22.12 -16.48 -1.23
C ASP A 31 22.42 -16.11 -2.68
N THR A 32 21.39 -16.05 -3.55
CA THR A 32 21.58 -15.73 -4.96
C THR A 32 21.61 -14.21 -5.21
N ALA A 33 22.41 -13.79 -6.21
CA ALA A 33 22.42 -12.41 -6.66
C ALA A 33 21.05 -11.95 -7.19
N ARG A 34 20.29 -12.85 -7.83
CA ARG A 34 18.95 -12.56 -8.34
C ARG A 34 17.98 -12.26 -7.20
N TRP A 35 18.01 -13.02 -6.12
CA TRP A 35 17.20 -12.78 -4.95
C TRP A 35 17.52 -11.43 -4.31
N MET A 36 18.82 -11.12 -4.10
CA MET A 36 19.26 -9.85 -3.52
C MET A 36 18.82 -8.64 -4.35
N GLN A 37 18.90 -8.73 -5.69
CA GLN A 37 18.42 -7.68 -6.59
C GLN A 37 16.89 -7.51 -6.50
N SER A 38 16.17 -8.62 -6.33
CA SER A 38 14.71 -8.60 -6.17
C SER A 38 14.32 -8.01 -4.82
N LEU A 39 15.06 -8.35 -3.75
CA LEU A 39 14.90 -7.77 -2.42
C LEU A 39 15.13 -6.26 -2.44
N PHE A 40 16.08 -5.77 -3.23
CA PHE A 40 16.31 -4.33 -3.39
C PHE A 40 15.01 -3.62 -3.85
N TRP A 41 14.40 -4.09 -4.94
CA TRP A 41 13.15 -3.50 -5.45
C TRP A 41 11.98 -3.71 -4.50
N GLY A 42 11.86 -4.88 -3.90
CA GLY A 42 10.86 -5.18 -2.88
C GLY A 42 10.98 -4.27 -1.66
N SER A 43 12.21 -3.98 -1.21
CA SER A 43 12.46 -3.15 -0.03
C SER A 43 12.28 -1.66 -0.32
N VAL A 44 12.85 -1.14 -1.42
CA VAL A 44 12.76 0.28 -1.76
C VAL A 44 11.34 0.75 -2.04
N SER A 45 10.44 -0.16 -2.43
CA SER A 45 9.04 0.14 -2.73
C SER A 45 8.08 -0.14 -1.55
N ARG A 46 8.54 -0.71 -0.43
CA ARG A 46 7.69 -1.21 0.66
C ARG A 46 6.87 -0.13 1.39
N PHE A 47 7.27 1.12 1.28
CA PHE A 47 6.54 2.25 1.85
C PHE A 47 5.20 2.55 1.15
N ALA A 48 4.87 1.91 0.05
CA ALA A 48 3.69 2.21 -0.77
C ALA A 48 2.38 2.17 0.02
N VAL A 49 2.15 1.11 0.80
CA VAL A 49 0.90 0.92 1.56
C VAL A 49 0.76 1.98 2.67
N PRO A 50 1.73 2.17 3.59
CA PRO A 50 1.62 3.24 4.58
C PRO A 50 1.54 4.62 3.94
N LEU A 51 2.17 4.87 2.80
CA LEU A 51 2.07 6.14 2.09
C LEU A 51 0.63 6.43 1.63
N PHE A 52 -0.15 5.43 1.20
CA PHE A 52 -1.57 5.61 0.89
C PHE A 52 -2.38 5.95 2.14
N PHE A 53 -2.10 5.35 3.31
CA PHE A 53 -2.76 5.73 4.56
C PHE A 53 -2.39 7.17 4.98
N LEU A 54 -1.12 7.57 4.87
CA LEU A 54 -0.71 8.95 5.11
C LEU A 54 -1.44 9.94 4.19
N CYS A 55 -1.54 9.63 2.89
CA CYS A 55 -2.29 10.43 1.92
C CYS A 55 -3.77 10.55 2.29
N SER A 56 -4.38 9.45 2.72
CA SER A 56 -5.79 9.43 3.14
C SER A 56 -6.00 10.31 4.37
N GLY A 57 -5.12 10.23 5.36
CA GLY A 57 -5.17 11.09 6.55
C GLY A 57 -5.00 12.56 6.23
N ALA A 58 -4.02 12.90 5.40
CA ALA A 58 -3.76 14.27 4.97
C ALA A 58 -4.95 14.91 4.22
N LEU A 59 -5.78 14.10 3.53
CA LEU A 59 -6.95 14.57 2.79
C LEU A 59 -8.24 14.57 3.61
N LEU A 60 -8.46 13.50 4.40
CA LEU A 60 -9.76 13.22 5.00
C LEU A 60 -9.90 13.79 6.40
N LEU A 61 -8.78 14.02 7.12
CA LEU A 61 -8.76 14.59 8.46
C LEU A 61 -8.53 16.11 8.48
N ASP A 62 -8.46 16.77 7.29
CA ASP A 62 -8.31 18.21 7.19
C ASP A 62 -9.52 18.95 7.80
N GLU A 63 -9.26 20.06 8.49
CA GLU A 63 -10.28 20.85 9.20
C GLU A 63 -11.32 21.45 8.27
N ASP A 64 -10.90 21.85 7.07
CA ASP A 64 -11.75 22.48 6.07
C ASP A 64 -12.69 21.49 5.33
N ARG A 65 -12.56 20.18 5.62
CA ARG A 65 -13.39 19.18 4.95
C ARG A 65 -14.56 18.77 5.83
N GLU A 66 -15.77 18.99 5.37
CA GLU A 66 -16.96 18.43 6.00
C GLU A 66 -17.00 16.91 5.82
N LEU A 67 -16.86 16.18 6.92
CA LEU A 67 -16.91 14.71 6.95
C LEU A 67 -17.98 14.28 7.95
N THR A 68 -19.21 14.08 7.45
CA THR A 68 -20.33 13.62 8.28
C THR A 68 -20.37 12.10 8.32
N VAL A 69 -20.83 11.54 9.46
CA VAL A 69 -21.09 10.10 9.60
C VAL A 69 -22.01 9.61 8.48
N ARG A 70 -23.07 10.38 8.18
CA ARG A 70 -24.00 10.06 7.09
C ARG A 70 -23.30 9.93 5.75
N HIS A 71 -22.40 10.88 5.40
CA HIS A 71 -21.65 10.83 4.12
C HIS A 71 -20.80 9.55 4.00
N ILE A 72 -20.14 9.16 5.10
CA ILE A 72 -19.30 7.96 5.12
C ILE A 72 -20.14 6.71 4.85
N TRP A 73 -21.25 6.54 5.58
CA TRP A 73 -22.08 5.34 5.45
C TRP A 73 -22.96 5.29 4.22
N THR A 74 -23.30 6.44 3.63
CA THR A 74 -24.17 6.47 2.42
C THR A 74 -23.40 6.64 1.11
N ARG A 75 -22.10 7.03 1.16
CA ARG A 75 -21.31 7.24 -0.05
C ARG A 75 -19.96 6.56 -0.04
N SER A 76 -19.13 6.83 0.99
CA SER A 76 -17.73 6.36 0.97
C SER A 76 -17.62 4.84 1.14
N ILE A 77 -18.27 4.28 2.14
CA ILE A 77 -18.27 2.82 2.40
C ILE A 77 -18.96 2.05 1.28
N PRO A 78 -20.17 2.44 0.78
CA PRO A 78 -20.77 1.76 -0.35
C PRO A 78 -19.92 1.79 -1.62
N HIS A 79 -19.22 2.89 -1.91
CA HIS A 79 -18.28 2.95 -3.02
C HIS A 79 -17.15 1.92 -2.87
N LEU A 80 -16.50 1.85 -1.70
CA LEU A 80 -15.43 0.88 -1.45
C LEU A 80 -15.94 -0.57 -1.52
N LEU A 81 -17.12 -0.86 -0.96
CA LEU A 81 -17.73 -2.19 -1.01
C LEU A 81 -18.05 -2.59 -2.45
N THR A 82 -18.67 -1.68 -3.23
CA THR A 82 -18.99 -1.94 -4.64
C THR A 82 -17.73 -2.23 -5.44
N ALA A 83 -16.68 -1.42 -5.27
CA ALA A 83 -15.40 -1.66 -5.92
C ALA A 83 -14.79 -3.01 -5.47
N LEU A 84 -14.76 -3.30 -4.17
CA LEU A 84 -14.20 -4.52 -3.62
C LEU A 84 -14.86 -5.77 -4.20
N PHE A 85 -16.19 -5.87 -4.10
CA PHE A 85 -16.93 -7.06 -4.56
C PHE A 85 -16.90 -7.21 -6.08
N PHE A 86 -17.00 -6.11 -6.82
CA PHE A 86 -16.89 -6.15 -8.27
C PHE A 86 -15.52 -6.68 -8.73
N TRP A 87 -14.44 -6.10 -8.20
CA TRP A 87 -13.09 -6.50 -8.61
C TRP A 87 -12.73 -7.90 -8.10
N ALA A 88 -13.17 -8.29 -6.91
CA ALA A 88 -12.98 -9.65 -6.41
C ALA A 88 -13.69 -10.67 -7.33
N ALA A 89 -14.94 -10.42 -7.74
CA ALA A 89 -15.65 -11.28 -8.69
C ALA A 89 -14.94 -11.32 -10.06
N ALA A 90 -14.46 -10.16 -10.53
CA ALA A 90 -13.72 -10.08 -11.78
C ALA A 90 -12.42 -10.89 -11.73
N TYR A 91 -11.70 -10.90 -10.60
CA TYR A 91 -10.50 -11.73 -10.41
C TYR A 91 -10.81 -13.24 -10.42
N VAL A 92 -11.95 -13.66 -9.88
CA VAL A 92 -12.41 -15.06 -10.00
C VAL A 92 -12.63 -15.46 -11.45
N ILE A 93 -13.19 -14.57 -12.26
CA ILE A 93 -13.55 -14.88 -13.66
C ILE A 93 -12.35 -14.78 -14.61
N ALA A 94 -11.42 -13.87 -14.37
CA ALA A 94 -10.31 -13.56 -15.27
C ALA A 94 -9.47 -14.77 -15.71
N PRO A 95 -9.05 -15.71 -14.84
CA PRO A 95 -8.28 -16.89 -15.26
C PRO A 95 -9.01 -17.77 -16.25
N PHE A 96 -10.33 -17.89 -16.15
CA PHE A 96 -11.16 -18.66 -17.08
C PHE A 96 -11.24 -18.00 -18.45
N VAL A 97 -11.32 -16.65 -18.48
CA VAL A 97 -11.29 -15.87 -19.72
C VAL A 97 -9.92 -15.99 -20.40
N TYR A 98 -8.81 -15.85 -19.66
CA TYR A 98 -7.46 -15.93 -20.24
C TYR A 98 -7.14 -17.31 -20.83
N ARG A 99 -7.65 -18.37 -20.20
CA ARG A 99 -7.41 -19.77 -20.63
C ARG A 99 -8.49 -20.30 -21.56
N TRP A 100 -9.54 -19.51 -21.82
CA TRP A 100 -10.72 -19.92 -22.58
C TRP A 100 -11.34 -21.24 -22.10
N ASN A 101 -11.36 -21.46 -20.79
CA ASN A 101 -11.85 -22.66 -20.13
C ASN A 101 -12.82 -22.30 -19.00
N PHE A 102 -14.13 -22.46 -19.25
CA PHE A 102 -15.20 -22.02 -18.35
C PHE A 102 -15.75 -23.21 -17.54
N ASP A 103 -15.18 -23.44 -16.36
CA ASP A 103 -15.73 -24.40 -15.38
C ASP A 103 -16.78 -23.68 -14.49
N ARG A 104 -18.05 -24.02 -14.71
CA ARG A 104 -19.17 -23.42 -13.97
C ARG A 104 -19.12 -23.69 -12.47
N ASN A 105 -18.66 -24.88 -12.05
CA ASN A 105 -18.57 -25.23 -10.63
C ASN A 105 -17.46 -24.44 -9.94
N ALA A 106 -16.30 -24.35 -10.59
CA ALA A 106 -15.17 -23.56 -10.07
C ALA A 106 -15.51 -22.07 -10.00
N ILE A 107 -16.17 -21.51 -11.03
CA ILE A 107 -16.65 -20.12 -11.01
C ILE A 107 -17.67 -19.91 -9.89
N GLY A 108 -18.66 -20.81 -9.75
CA GLY A 108 -19.69 -20.72 -8.72
C GLY A 108 -19.09 -20.75 -7.30
N LYS A 109 -18.14 -21.66 -7.05
CA LYS A 109 -17.40 -21.73 -5.79
C LYS A 109 -16.59 -20.44 -5.54
N GLY A 110 -15.87 -19.94 -6.53
CA GLY A 110 -15.09 -18.72 -6.40
C GLY A 110 -15.97 -17.49 -6.10
N LEU A 111 -17.13 -17.38 -6.75
CA LEU A 111 -18.09 -16.30 -6.46
C LEU A 111 -18.71 -16.45 -5.06
N LEU A 112 -18.94 -17.67 -4.58
CA LEU A 112 -19.36 -17.89 -3.19
C LEU A 112 -18.26 -17.47 -2.22
N ASP A 113 -17.00 -17.77 -2.49
CA ASP A 113 -15.87 -17.33 -1.68
C ASP A 113 -15.78 -15.80 -1.62
N VAL A 114 -16.07 -15.10 -2.74
CA VAL A 114 -16.17 -13.63 -2.74
C VAL A 114 -17.25 -13.14 -1.78
N LEU A 115 -18.45 -13.74 -1.80
CA LEU A 115 -19.54 -13.39 -0.87
C LEU A 115 -19.19 -13.68 0.59
N LEU A 116 -18.32 -14.67 0.85
CA LEU A 116 -17.81 -15.03 2.17
C LEU A 116 -16.56 -14.23 2.57
N TRP A 117 -16.26 -13.13 1.88
CA TRP A 117 -15.11 -12.24 2.14
C TRP A 117 -13.74 -12.90 1.95
N ARG A 118 -13.66 -13.97 1.17
CA ARG A 118 -12.41 -14.61 0.76
C ARG A 118 -11.97 -14.04 -0.58
N HIS A 119 -11.27 -12.91 -0.51
CA HIS A 119 -10.85 -12.14 -1.68
C HIS A 119 -9.37 -12.37 -1.98
N GLU A 120 -8.96 -11.97 -3.19
CA GLU A 120 -7.56 -11.94 -3.59
C GLU A 120 -6.71 -11.17 -2.58
N GLN A 121 -5.52 -11.70 -2.31
CA GLN A 121 -4.66 -11.20 -1.24
C GLN A 121 -4.39 -9.70 -1.34
N HIS A 122 -4.16 -9.17 -2.54
CA HIS A 122 -3.86 -7.75 -2.71
C HIS A 122 -5.04 -6.82 -2.35
N LEU A 123 -6.28 -7.31 -2.35
CA LEU A 123 -7.47 -6.53 -1.98
C LEU A 123 -7.60 -6.30 -0.46
N TYR A 124 -6.70 -6.88 0.37
CA TYR A 124 -6.72 -6.68 1.82
C TYR A 124 -6.69 -5.20 2.23
N PHE A 125 -6.07 -4.35 1.43
CA PHE A 125 -6.01 -2.90 1.68
C PHE A 125 -7.41 -2.27 1.70
N LEU A 126 -8.35 -2.72 0.84
CA LEU A 126 -9.74 -2.23 0.87
C LEU A 126 -10.46 -2.65 2.15
N HIS A 127 -10.20 -3.89 2.64
CA HIS A 127 -10.77 -4.32 3.93
C HIS A 127 -10.33 -3.40 5.06
N ILE A 128 -9.04 -3.05 5.10
CA ILE A 128 -8.50 -2.11 6.08
C ILE A 128 -9.11 -0.71 5.89
N MET A 129 -9.21 -0.25 4.64
CA MET A 129 -9.77 1.07 4.34
C MET A 129 -11.24 1.21 4.76
N LEU A 130 -12.05 0.15 4.70
CA LEU A 130 -13.43 0.18 5.24
C LEU A 130 -13.45 0.55 6.72
N LEU A 131 -12.59 -0.06 7.54
CA LEU A 131 -12.48 0.28 8.96
C LEU A 131 -11.91 1.68 9.17
N VAL A 132 -10.90 2.05 8.40
CA VAL A 132 -10.33 3.43 8.44
C VAL A 132 -11.41 4.45 8.17
N TYR A 133 -12.23 4.26 7.12
CA TYR A 133 -13.33 5.19 6.81
C TYR A 133 -14.38 5.22 7.91
N ALA A 134 -14.77 4.08 8.47
CA ALA A 134 -15.70 4.02 9.59
C ALA A 134 -15.18 4.76 10.83
N ALA A 135 -13.87 4.70 11.08
CA ALA A 135 -13.23 5.35 12.22
C ALA A 135 -12.93 6.85 11.99
N LEU A 136 -12.97 7.36 10.75
CA LEU A 136 -12.59 8.75 10.44
C LEU A 136 -13.29 9.82 11.28
N PRO A 137 -14.62 9.77 11.54
CA PRO A 137 -15.28 10.79 12.36
C PRO A 137 -14.73 10.84 13.79
N LEU A 138 -14.45 9.65 14.36
CA LEU A 138 -13.89 9.53 15.71
C LEU A 138 -12.45 10.04 15.74
N THR A 139 -11.64 9.59 14.78
CA THR A 139 -10.23 10.00 14.63
C THR A 139 -10.12 11.51 14.48
N ARG A 140 -10.98 12.12 13.66
CA ARG A 140 -11.04 13.56 13.47
C ARG A 140 -11.42 14.30 14.74
N ALA A 141 -12.52 13.90 15.39
CA ALA A 141 -12.98 14.52 16.63
C ALA A 141 -11.92 14.46 17.74
N PHE A 142 -11.21 13.33 17.83
CA PHE A 142 -10.12 13.14 18.77
C PHE A 142 -8.94 14.08 18.47
N LEU A 143 -8.40 14.05 17.23
CA LEU A 143 -7.20 14.82 16.86
C LEU A 143 -7.39 16.33 16.97
N HIS A 144 -8.57 16.86 16.62
CA HIS A 144 -8.81 18.30 16.62
C HIS A 144 -9.04 18.88 18.03
N ARG A 145 -9.42 18.04 18.99
CA ARG A 145 -9.63 18.46 20.40
C ARG A 145 -8.37 18.36 21.26
N LEU A 146 -7.35 17.63 20.82
CA LEU A 146 -6.13 17.46 21.59
C LEU A 146 -5.20 18.66 21.42
N ASP A 147 -4.54 19.05 22.51
CA ASP A 147 -3.37 19.93 22.45
C ASP A 147 -2.18 19.23 21.77
N GLU A 148 -1.14 20.01 21.43
CA GLU A 148 0.01 19.49 20.67
C GLU A 148 0.77 18.39 21.45
N LYS A 149 0.90 18.52 22.78
CA LYS A 149 1.64 17.55 23.60
C LYS A 149 0.89 16.21 23.69
N THR A 150 -0.41 16.28 23.98
CA THR A 150 -1.27 15.08 24.06
C THR A 150 -1.38 14.40 22.70
N ARG A 151 -1.42 15.15 21.60
CA ARG A 151 -1.41 14.61 20.23
C ARG A 151 -0.10 13.90 19.92
N ALA A 152 1.05 14.50 20.27
CA ALA A 152 2.35 13.85 20.10
C ALA A 152 2.45 12.56 20.93
N TYR A 153 1.98 12.58 22.18
CA TYR A 153 1.90 11.38 23.03
C TYR A 153 1.04 10.29 22.39
N ALA A 154 -0.15 10.63 21.89
CA ALA A 154 -1.05 9.67 21.26
C ALA A 154 -0.42 9.02 20.02
N LEU A 155 0.29 9.79 19.18
CA LEU A 155 1.01 9.27 18.02
C LEU A 155 2.20 8.39 18.42
N CYS A 156 2.95 8.75 19.46
CA CYS A 156 4.03 7.92 19.99
C CYS A 156 3.49 6.61 20.57
N PHE A 157 2.43 6.67 21.38
CA PHE A 157 1.78 5.49 21.96
C PHE A 157 1.27 4.55 20.86
N TRP A 158 0.59 5.10 19.84
CA TRP A 158 0.19 4.32 18.67
C TRP A 158 1.39 3.72 17.93
N CYS A 159 2.46 4.47 17.71
CA CYS A 159 3.65 3.95 17.02
C CYS A 159 4.25 2.75 17.76
N VAL A 160 4.32 2.81 19.09
CA VAL A 160 4.78 1.68 19.90
C VAL A 160 3.83 0.49 19.77
N THR A 161 2.53 0.67 20.04
CA THR A 161 1.55 -0.44 20.08
C THR A 161 1.17 -0.96 18.69
N GLY A 162 1.16 -0.10 17.68
CA GLY A 162 0.70 -0.40 16.32
C GLY A 162 1.81 -0.74 15.32
N CYS A 163 3.07 -0.43 15.61
CA CYS A 163 4.17 -0.65 14.68
C CYS A 163 5.34 -1.40 15.33
N VAL A 164 5.86 -0.91 16.47
CA VAL A 164 7.04 -1.50 17.10
C VAL A 164 6.73 -2.85 17.74
N LEU A 165 5.73 -2.92 18.61
CA LEU A 165 5.36 -4.18 19.30
C LEU A 165 4.91 -5.28 18.33
N PRO A 166 4.08 -5.02 17.29
CA PRO A 166 3.77 -6.03 16.28
C PRO A 166 5.02 -6.55 15.56
N ALA A 167 5.97 -5.67 15.19
CA ALA A 167 7.21 -6.05 14.54
C ALA A 167 8.10 -6.91 15.46
N LEU A 168 8.28 -6.51 16.72
CA LEU A 168 9.04 -7.31 17.71
C LEU A 168 8.39 -8.68 17.93
N LYS A 169 7.06 -8.74 17.98
CA LYS A 169 6.32 -9.99 18.09
C LYS A 169 6.55 -10.89 16.87
N SER A 170 6.48 -10.36 15.66
CA SER A 170 6.68 -11.13 14.43
C SER A 170 8.10 -11.64 14.26
N LEU A 171 9.10 -10.93 14.84
CA LEU A 171 10.50 -11.33 14.88
C LEU A 171 10.82 -12.36 15.99
N GLY A 172 9.86 -12.68 16.86
CA GLY A 172 10.10 -13.54 18.02
C GLY A 172 10.98 -12.91 19.09
N LEU A 173 11.20 -11.60 19.05
CA LEU A 173 12.00 -10.85 20.02
C LEU A 173 11.16 -10.51 21.24
N PHE A 174 11.17 -11.41 22.22
CA PHE A 174 10.51 -11.21 23.49
C PHE A 174 11.53 -11.01 24.60
N PHE A 175 11.33 -10.00 25.43
CA PHE A 175 12.01 -9.89 26.71
C PHE A 175 11.47 -10.95 27.69
N ALA A 176 12.23 -11.31 28.71
CA ALA A 176 11.90 -12.37 29.66
C ALA A 176 10.40 -12.46 30.02
N GLY A 177 9.71 -13.47 29.51
CA GLY A 177 8.26 -13.65 29.69
C GLY A 177 7.40 -13.20 28.52
N GLY A 178 7.95 -12.53 27.48
CA GLY A 178 7.24 -12.13 26.27
C GLY A 178 6.48 -10.80 26.38
N ILE A 179 6.09 -10.27 25.22
CA ILE A 179 5.19 -9.14 25.13
C ILE A 179 3.76 -9.65 25.30
N PRO A 180 2.92 -9.09 26.22
CA PRO A 180 1.53 -9.49 26.33
C PRO A 180 0.82 -9.45 24.98
N ALA A 181 0.12 -10.54 24.63
CA ALA A 181 -0.51 -10.70 23.31
C ALA A 181 -1.54 -9.59 22.99
N GLN A 182 -2.05 -8.95 24.02
CA GLN A 182 -3.06 -7.89 23.95
C GLN A 182 -2.47 -6.51 23.58
N TRP A 183 -1.17 -6.28 23.75
CA TRP A 183 -0.56 -4.97 23.54
C TRP A 183 -0.35 -4.61 22.07
N PRO A 184 0.14 -5.52 21.20
CA PRO A 184 0.29 -5.21 19.78
C PRO A 184 -1.09 -5.05 19.11
N LEU A 185 -1.27 -3.94 18.40
CA LEU A 185 -2.45 -3.74 17.56
C LEU A 185 -2.32 -4.54 16.27
N SER A 186 -3.44 -5.01 15.75
CA SER A 186 -3.47 -5.57 14.39
C SER A 186 -3.23 -4.48 13.34
N MET A 187 -2.76 -4.87 12.16
CA MET A 187 -2.51 -3.94 11.04
C MET A 187 -3.73 -3.07 10.70
N THR A 188 -4.94 -3.64 10.81
CA THR A 188 -6.19 -2.93 10.54
C THR A 188 -6.40 -1.75 11.48
N TRP A 189 -6.20 -1.93 12.79
CA TRP A 189 -6.30 -0.85 13.77
C TRP A 189 -5.12 0.10 13.71
N SER A 190 -3.94 -0.41 13.41
CA SER A 190 -2.74 0.40 13.23
C SER A 190 -2.85 1.37 12.05
N ALA A 191 -3.59 1.02 10.99
CA ALA A 191 -3.83 1.89 9.85
C ALA A 191 -4.56 3.19 10.21
N ILE A 192 -5.42 3.17 11.23
CA ILE A 192 -6.10 4.38 11.75
C ILE A 192 -5.07 5.40 12.27
N GLY A 193 -4.11 4.95 13.08
CA GLY A 193 -3.05 5.82 13.57
C GLY A 193 -2.10 6.28 12.47
N CYS A 194 -1.88 5.45 11.44
CA CYS A 194 -1.11 5.86 10.26
C CYS A 194 -1.82 7.01 9.50
N THR A 195 -3.15 7.00 9.39
CA THR A 195 -3.89 8.14 8.82
C THR A 195 -3.74 9.40 9.70
N ALA A 196 -3.80 9.26 11.02
CA ALA A 196 -3.56 10.36 11.95
C ALA A 196 -2.14 10.97 11.79
N LEU A 197 -1.13 10.10 11.62
CA LEU A 197 0.24 10.53 11.33
C LEU A 197 0.33 11.33 10.02
N GLY A 198 -0.37 10.89 8.96
CA GLY A 198 -0.41 11.60 7.69
C GLY A 198 -0.96 13.02 7.80
N TRP A 199 -2.02 13.21 8.56
CA TRP A 199 -2.54 14.53 8.89
C TRP A 199 -1.53 15.38 9.67
N ALA A 200 -0.88 14.79 10.70
CA ALA A 200 0.11 15.49 11.52
C ALA A 200 1.34 15.91 10.69
N LEU A 201 1.86 15.05 9.83
CA LEU A 201 3.00 15.33 8.94
C LEU A 201 2.66 16.39 7.88
N ARG A 202 1.40 16.50 7.46
CA ARG A 202 0.97 17.59 6.58
C ARG A 202 0.98 18.93 7.28
N LYS A 203 0.55 18.99 8.55
CA LYS A 203 0.56 20.24 9.37
C LYS A 203 1.97 20.63 9.80
N LYS A 204 2.80 19.65 10.18
CA LYS A 204 4.18 19.85 10.67
C LYS A 204 5.13 18.85 9.99
N PRO A 205 5.58 19.13 8.76
CA PRO A 205 6.42 18.21 8.00
C PRO A 205 7.82 18.06 8.60
N LEU A 206 8.43 16.91 8.38
CA LEU A 206 9.84 16.68 8.69
C LEU A 206 10.72 17.57 7.80
N ARG A 207 11.85 18.05 8.34
CA ARG A 207 12.87 18.73 7.54
C ARG A 207 13.44 17.78 6.48
N VAL A 208 13.87 18.33 5.33
CA VAL A 208 14.41 17.53 4.21
C VAL A 208 15.50 16.55 4.65
N LYS A 209 16.49 17.01 5.44
CA LYS A 209 17.57 16.15 5.96
C LYS A 209 17.01 15.01 6.83
N THR A 210 16.05 15.27 7.69
CA THR A 210 15.40 14.26 8.53
C THR A 210 14.59 13.29 7.66
N SER A 211 13.88 13.78 6.65
CA SER A 211 13.13 12.94 5.72
C SER A 211 14.04 11.95 4.98
N ILE A 212 15.19 12.41 4.50
CA ILE A 212 16.18 11.55 3.86
C ILE A 212 16.75 10.53 4.87
N ALA A 213 17.10 10.96 6.07
CA ALA A 213 17.64 10.08 7.09
C ALA A 213 16.67 8.94 7.47
N VAL A 214 15.38 9.24 7.67
CA VAL A 214 14.38 8.20 8.00
C VAL A 214 14.08 7.28 6.82
N ILE A 215 14.17 7.77 5.58
CA ILE A 215 14.09 6.91 4.37
C ILE A 215 15.24 5.92 4.34
N LEU A 216 16.47 6.41 4.50
CA LEU A 216 17.66 5.55 4.45
C LEU A 216 17.65 4.54 5.61
N LEU A 217 17.29 4.96 6.81
CA LEU A 217 17.15 4.06 7.96
C LEU A 217 16.08 3.00 7.71
N GLY A 218 14.89 3.41 7.24
CA GLY A 218 13.80 2.49 6.93
C GLY A 218 14.17 1.49 5.84
N PHE A 219 14.88 1.95 4.80
CA PHE A 219 15.40 1.07 3.74
C PHE A 219 16.45 0.09 4.29
N ALA A 220 17.37 0.56 5.13
CA ALA A 220 18.37 -0.31 5.75
C ALA A 220 17.73 -1.40 6.61
N VAL A 221 16.68 -1.08 7.36
CA VAL A 221 15.89 -2.06 8.12
C VAL A 221 15.20 -3.06 7.18
N CYS A 222 14.51 -2.58 6.13
CA CYS A 222 13.83 -3.46 5.18
C CYS A 222 14.79 -4.35 4.41
N TYR A 223 15.80 -3.76 3.77
CA TYR A 223 16.73 -4.50 2.92
C TYR A 223 17.74 -5.31 3.74
N GLY A 224 18.51 -4.63 4.60
CA GLY A 224 19.58 -5.27 5.38
C GLY A 224 19.04 -6.25 6.40
N GLY A 225 17.99 -5.87 7.14
CA GLY A 225 17.38 -6.75 8.14
C GLY A 225 16.73 -7.97 7.50
N THR A 226 15.97 -7.81 6.40
CA THR A 226 15.38 -8.96 5.70
C THR A 226 16.43 -9.86 5.08
N ALA A 227 17.49 -9.30 4.48
CA ALA A 227 18.61 -10.10 3.95
C ALA A 227 19.27 -10.93 5.04
N ALA A 228 19.61 -10.31 6.17
CA ALA A 228 20.26 -11.01 7.29
C ALA A 228 19.39 -12.16 7.85
N LEU A 229 18.09 -11.88 8.09
CA LEU A 229 17.17 -12.89 8.61
C LEU A 229 16.93 -14.03 7.60
N SER A 230 16.82 -13.70 6.32
CA SER A 230 16.56 -14.69 5.27
C SER A 230 17.78 -15.57 5.01
N LEU A 231 18.98 -15.00 4.99
CA LEU A 231 20.23 -15.77 4.89
C LEU A 231 20.43 -16.73 6.07
N GLN A 232 20.07 -16.28 7.28
CA GLN A 232 20.14 -17.13 8.48
C GLN A 232 19.16 -18.30 8.44
N LYS A 233 17.96 -18.09 7.87
CA LYS A 233 16.90 -19.12 7.78
C LYS A 233 16.99 -19.99 6.53
N GLY A 234 17.71 -19.56 5.49
CA GLY A 234 17.72 -20.20 4.19
C GLY A 234 16.43 -19.99 3.36
N GLU A 235 15.51 -19.15 3.83
CA GLU A 235 14.23 -18.83 3.18
C GLU A 235 13.82 -17.38 3.41
N LEU A 236 12.86 -16.87 2.63
CA LEU A 236 12.38 -15.49 2.77
C LEU A 236 11.76 -15.24 4.15
N SER A 237 12.33 -14.32 4.90
CA SER A 237 11.84 -13.81 6.19
C SER A 237 11.22 -12.43 6.00
N SER A 238 9.90 -12.38 5.70
CA SER A 238 9.21 -11.17 5.25
C SER A 238 8.77 -10.20 6.36
N GLN A 239 9.01 -10.49 7.64
CA GLN A 239 8.48 -9.76 8.80
C GLN A 239 8.82 -8.25 8.77
N LEU A 240 10.02 -7.89 8.31
CA LEU A 240 10.45 -6.49 8.20
C LEU A 240 9.93 -5.79 6.95
N LEU A 241 9.32 -6.54 6.03
CA LEU A 241 8.66 -6.02 4.83
C LEU A 241 7.14 -5.81 5.01
N GLU A 242 6.58 -6.11 6.17
CA GLU A 242 5.16 -5.90 6.43
C GLU A 242 4.79 -4.41 6.39
N GLY A 243 3.62 -4.09 5.80
CA GLY A 243 3.27 -2.73 5.38
C GLY A 243 3.27 -1.65 6.47
N LEU A 244 2.99 -2.00 7.74
CA LEU A 244 3.03 -1.06 8.87
C LEU A 244 4.17 -1.37 9.86
N SER A 245 5.15 -2.19 9.47
CA SER A 245 6.37 -2.36 10.26
C SER A 245 7.21 -1.07 10.27
N PRO A 246 8.12 -0.89 11.24
CA PRO A 246 8.86 0.37 11.40
C PRO A 246 9.62 0.82 10.15
N GLY A 247 10.24 -0.10 9.40
CA GLY A 247 11.00 0.24 8.19
C GLY A 247 10.14 0.91 7.10
N PRO A 248 9.08 0.26 6.60
CA PRO A 248 8.14 0.85 5.63
C PRO A 248 7.49 2.15 6.11
N LEU A 249 7.14 2.25 7.41
CA LEU A 249 6.52 3.46 7.96
C LEU A 249 7.50 4.64 7.99
N LEU A 250 8.75 4.43 8.40
CA LEU A 250 9.80 5.47 8.36
C LEU A 250 10.01 5.99 6.95
N MET A 251 10.13 5.07 5.97
CA MET A 251 10.26 5.43 4.57
C MET A 251 9.05 6.23 4.08
N ALA A 252 7.83 5.79 4.41
CA ALA A 252 6.59 6.47 4.00
C ALA A 252 6.51 7.89 4.56
N ALA A 253 6.85 8.08 5.83
CA ALA A 253 6.86 9.40 6.47
C ALA A 253 7.86 10.35 5.79
N GLY A 254 9.07 9.87 5.52
CA GLY A 254 10.09 10.65 4.80
C GLY A 254 9.68 10.98 3.37
N VAL A 255 9.20 10.00 2.60
CA VAL A 255 8.74 10.19 1.21
C VAL A 255 7.55 11.15 1.17
N PHE A 256 6.58 11.02 2.07
CA PHE A 256 5.43 11.92 2.15
C PHE A 256 5.85 13.37 2.33
N CYS A 257 6.79 13.64 3.25
CA CYS A 257 7.31 14.99 3.50
C CYS A 257 8.11 15.51 2.31
N LEU A 258 8.98 14.69 1.69
CA LEU A 258 9.72 15.08 0.48
C LEU A 258 8.79 15.38 -0.70
N CYS A 259 7.69 14.65 -0.86
CA CYS A 259 6.67 14.97 -1.87
C CYS A 259 6.09 16.38 -1.65
N GLY A 260 5.95 16.84 -0.39
CA GLY A 260 5.51 18.20 -0.07
C GLY A 260 6.50 19.26 -0.53
N GLU A 261 7.80 19.01 -0.34
CA GLU A 261 8.87 19.92 -0.74
C GLU A 261 9.12 19.93 -2.26
N ILE A 262 8.97 18.79 -2.91
CA ILE A 262 9.32 18.61 -4.34
C ILE A 262 8.15 19.01 -5.24
N ALA A 263 6.92 18.63 -4.90
CA ALA A 263 5.76 18.80 -5.78
C ALA A 263 5.55 20.26 -6.28
N PRO A 264 5.72 21.30 -5.46
CA PRO A 264 5.59 22.69 -5.95
C PRO A 264 6.69 23.11 -6.93
N LYS A 265 7.87 22.48 -6.86
CA LYS A 265 9.08 22.81 -7.63
C LYS A 265 9.17 22.04 -8.95
N LEU A 266 8.30 21.05 -9.16
CA LEU A 266 8.30 20.25 -10.40
C LEU A 266 7.93 21.11 -11.62
N PRO A 267 8.49 20.83 -12.81
CA PRO A 267 8.02 21.38 -14.08
C PRO A 267 6.51 21.09 -14.28
N LYS A 268 5.81 22.01 -14.96
CA LYS A 268 4.34 21.90 -15.18
C LYS A 268 3.91 20.54 -15.78
N LEU A 269 4.73 19.97 -16.69
CA LEU A 269 4.45 18.68 -17.30
C LEU A 269 4.46 17.56 -16.25
N LEU A 270 5.45 17.51 -15.37
CA LEU A 270 5.55 16.52 -14.32
C LEU A 270 4.47 16.72 -13.23
N GLN A 271 4.07 17.97 -12.95
CA GLN A 271 2.93 18.25 -12.06
C GLN A 271 1.63 17.66 -12.64
N LYS A 272 1.37 17.83 -13.95
CA LYS A 272 0.22 17.22 -14.64
C LYS A 272 0.29 15.69 -14.62
N GLY A 273 1.47 15.12 -14.82
CA GLY A 273 1.69 13.67 -14.71
C GLY A 273 1.39 13.14 -13.32
N ALA A 274 1.89 13.82 -12.28
CA ALA A 274 1.62 13.46 -10.88
C ALA A 274 0.12 13.57 -10.54
N GLU A 275 -0.57 14.60 -11.04
CA GLU A 275 -2.01 14.75 -10.86
C GLU A 275 -2.79 13.62 -11.55
N ALA A 276 -2.44 13.28 -12.80
CA ALA A 276 -3.05 12.20 -13.55
C ALA A 276 -2.82 10.84 -12.86
N GLY A 277 -1.59 10.54 -12.45
CA GLY A 277 -1.25 9.31 -11.73
C GLY A 277 -1.94 9.24 -10.37
N GLY A 278 -1.96 10.35 -9.61
CA GLY A 278 -2.65 10.42 -8.32
C GLY A 278 -4.15 10.17 -8.43
N LYS A 279 -4.82 10.70 -9.47
CA LYS A 279 -6.24 10.44 -9.76
C LYS A 279 -6.51 9.01 -10.21
N ALA A 280 -5.62 8.43 -11.01
CA ALA A 280 -5.74 7.06 -11.51
C ALA A 280 -5.29 6.00 -10.48
N SER A 281 -4.63 6.39 -9.39
CA SER A 281 -3.96 5.47 -8.46
C SER A 281 -4.87 4.39 -7.88
N PHE A 282 -6.12 4.73 -7.58
CA PHE A 282 -7.10 3.78 -7.06
C PHE A 282 -7.51 2.74 -8.12
N GLY A 283 -7.83 3.19 -9.34
CA GLY A 283 -8.13 2.28 -10.45
C GLY A 283 -6.95 1.39 -10.83
N ILE A 284 -5.73 1.94 -10.85
CA ILE A 284 -4.51 1.14 -11.10
C ILE A 284 -4.30 0.11 -9.99
N TYR A 285 -4.48 0.49 -8.72
CA TYR A 285 -4.41 -0.44 -7.60
C TYR A 285 -5.38 -1.61 -7.76
N LEU A 286 -6.59 -1.36 -8.21
CA LEU A 286 -7.60 -2.39 -8.43
C LEU A 286 -7.33 -3.28 -9.64
N ALA A 287 -6.70 -2.74 -10.70
CA ALA A 287 -6.61 -3.43 -11.99
C ALA A 287 -5.22 -4.01 -12.32
N HIS A 288 -4.14 -3.61 -11.64
CA HIS A 288 -2.77 -4.00 -12.03
C HIS A 288 -2.52 -5.52 -11.99
N GLU A 289 -3.11 -6.23 -11.01
CA GLU A 289 -2.97 -7.70 -10.93
C GLU A 289 -3.65 -8.44 -12.09
N PHE A 290 -4.64 -7.85 -12.77
CA PHE A 290 -5.14 -8.41 -14.03
C PHE A 290 -4.06 -8.47 -15.08
N VAL A 291 -3.31 -7.38 -15.25
CA VAL A 291 -2.22 -7.32 -16.22
C VAL A 291 -1.09 -8.28 -15.82
N LEU A 292 -0.73 -8.33 -14.53
CA LEU A 292 0.29 -9.25 -14.04
C LEU A 292 -0.17 -10.72 -14.17
N SER A 293 -1.44 -11.00 -13.96
CA SER A 293 -2.01 -12.35 -14.18
C SER A 293 -1.98 -12.75 -15.65
N ALA A 294 -2.32 -11.82 -16.54
CA ALA A 294 -2.18 -12.04 -17.99
C ALA A 294 -0.71 -12.32 -18.35
N PHE A 295 0.23 -11.52 -17.84
CA PHE A 295 1.66 -11.76 -18.07
C PHE A 295 2.08 -13.16 -17.64
N ARG A 296 1.67 -13.61 -16.45
CA ARG A 296 1.95 -15.00 -15.97
C ARG A 296 1.37 -16.07 -16.89
N VAL A 297 0.14 -15.89 -17.37
CA VAL A 297 -0.51 -16.85 -18.29
C VAL A 297 0.21 -16.92 -19.63
N PHE A 298 0.69 -15.78 -20.16
CA PHE A 298 1.44 -15.71 -21.41
C PHE A 298 2.95 -15.94 -21.26
N GLY A 299 3.43 -16.35 -20.07
CA GLY A 299 4.84 -16.64 -19.83
C GLY A 299 5.76 -15.40 -19.76
N VAL A 300 5.19 -14.20 -19.65
CA VAL A 300 5.97 -12.97 -19.48
C VAL A 300 6.40 -12.85 -18.02
N THR A 301 7.66 -13.08 -17.76
CA THR A 301 8.24 -13.12 -16.41
C THR A 301 9.49 -12.24 -16.32
N THR A 302 10.09 -12.15 -15.15
CA THR A 302 11.33 -11.38 -14.90
C THR A 302 12.61 -12.10 -15.35
N TRP A 303 12.50 -13.28 -15.99
CA TRP A 303 13.66 -14.11 -16.36
C TRP A 303 14.45 -13.61 -17.59
N PHE A 304 13.91 -12.66 -18.35
CA PHE A 304 14.55 -12.16 -19.57
C PHE A 304 15.84 -11.32 -19.32
N ALA A 305 16.05 -10.85 -18.07
CA ALA A 305 17.23 -10.07 -17.69
C ALA A 305 17.48 -10.20 -16.15
N PRO A 306 18.62 -9.68 -15.63
CA PRO A 306 18.83 -9.53 -14.20
C PRO A 306 17.70 -8.72 -13.55
N PRO A 307 17.26 -9.06 -12.31
CA PRO A 307 16.12 -8.41 -11.62
C PRO A 307 16.26 -6.89 -11.46
N LEU A 308 17.49 -6.36 -11.39
CA LEU A 308 17.70 -4.91 -11.37
C LEU A 308 17.11 -4.20 -12.62
N VAL A 309 17.04 -4.89 -13.75
CA VAL A 309 16.53 -4.35 -15.02
C VAL A 309 15.13 -4.91 -15.31
N SER A 310 14.93 -6.22 -15.17
CA SER A 310 13.68 -6.86 -15.56
C SER A 310 12.50 -6.47 -14.68
N ILE A 311 12.70 -6.26 -13.37
CA ILE A 311 11.63 -5.85 -12.46
C ILE A 311 11.10 -4.45 -12.82
N PRO A 312 11.92 -3.38 -12.90
CA PRO A 312 11.40 -2.06 -13.27
C PRO A 312 10.87 -2.01 -14.69
N ALA A 313 11.45 -2.76 -15.65
CA ALA A 313 10.93 -2.84 -17.01
C ALA A 313 9.53 -3.45 -17.05
N LEU A 314 9.34 -4.61 -16.41
CA LEU A 314 8.04 -5.27 -16.36
C LEU A 314 7.01 -4.45 -15.58
N ALA A 315 7.43 -3.82 -14.48
CA ALA A 315 6.58 -2.91 -13.71
C ALA A 315 6.14 -1.70 -14.54
N ALA A 316 7.03 -1.12 -15.35
CA ALA A 316 6.68 -0.02 -16.24
C ALA A 316 5.66 -0.44 -17.31
N VAL A 317 5.84 -1.59 -17.95
CA VAL A 317 4.87 -2.13 -18.92
C VAL A 317 3.53 -2.39 -18.25
N CYS A 318 3.51 -3.05 -17.07
CA CYS A 318 2.30 -3.29 -16.30
C CYS A 318 1.60 -1.97 -15.94
N LEU A 319 2.34 -0.99 -15.43
CA LEU A 319 1.80 0.31 -15.02
C LEU A 319 1.17 1.06 -16.21
N LEU A 320 1.88 1.13 -17.34
CA LEU A 320 1.40 1.81 -18.54
C LEU A 320 0.16 1.14 -19.13
N SER A 321 0.16 -0.20 -19.23
CA SER A 321 -0.98 -0.98 -19.71
C SER A 321 -2.19 -0.82 -18.80
N THR A 322 -1.99 -0.88 -17.48
CA THR A 322 -3.05 -0.69 -16.49
C THR A 322 -3.59 0.74 -16.52
N PHE A 323 -2.70 1.74 -16.60
CA PHE A 323 -3.10 3.15 -16.71
C PHE A 323 -3.96 3.39 -17.96
N ALA A 324 -3.54 2.84 -19.11
CA ALA A 324 -4.32 2.94 -20.35
C ALA A 324 -5.71 2.29 -20.21
N GLY A 325 -5.78 1.08 -19.62
CA GLY A 325 -7.04 0.41 -19.34
C GLY A 325 -7.94 1.22 -18.41
N VAL A 326 -7.41 1.72 -17.29
CA VAL A 326 -8.15 2.58 -16.34
C VAL A 326 -8.60 3.87 -17.01
N PHE A 327 -7.77 4.48 -17.85
CA PHE A 327 -8.16 5.67 -18.60
C PHE A 327 -9.35 5.41 -19.52
N VAL A 328 -9.37 4.30 -20.25
CA VAL A 328 -10.52 3.88 -21.08
C VAL A 328 -11.77 3.63 -20.23
N LEU A 329 -11.61 2.85 -19.14
CA LEU A 329 -12.71 2.55 -18.22
C LEU A 329 -13.29 3.82 -17.58
N SER A 330 -12.47 4.83 -17.32
CA SER A 330 -12.90 6.13 -16.75
C SER A 330 -13.82 6.94 -17.67
N LYS A 331 -13.94 6.57 -18.95
CA LYS A 331 -14.89 7.19 -19.89
C LYS A 331 -16.31 6.69 -19.68
N ILE A 332 -16.49 5.56 -19.01
CA ILE A 332 -17.80 4.99 -18.69
C ILE A 332 -18.26 5.58 -17.35
N PRO A 333 -19.34 6.40 -17.31
CA PRO A 333 -19.72 7.15 -16.11
C PRO A 333 -19.97 6.27 -14.87
N VAL A 334 -20.61 5.12 -15.04
CA VAL A 334 -20.90 4.17 -13.95
C VAL A 334 -19.62 3.59 -13.38
N VAL A 335 -18.69 3.15 -14.24
CA VAL A 335 -17.39 2.59 -13.85
C VAL A 335 -16.56 3.64 -13.11
N LYS A 336 -16.47 4.85 -13.67
CA LYS A 336 -15.76 5.98 -13.04
C LYS A 336 -16.32 6.33 -11.66
N LYS A 337 -17.64 6.22 -11.49
CA LYS A 337 -18.28 6.61 -10.23
C LYS A 337 -18.18 5.55 -9.14
N TRP A 338 -18.18 4.26 -9.49
CA TRP A 338 -18.34 3.17 -8.53
C TRP A 338 -17.19 2.17 -8.46
N LEU A 339 -16.36 2.11 -9.50
CA LEU A 339 -15.39 1.01 -9.64
C LEU A 339 -13.92 1.45 -9.74
N ILE A 340 -13.66 2.75 -9.98
CA ILE A 340 -12.28 3.28 -10.12
C ILE A 340 -12.13 4.68 -9.52
#